data_9e81a25729510c08885c1dbc7b05e613
#
_entry.id   9e81a25729510c08885c1dbc7b05e613
#
_cell.length_a   1.000
_cell.length_b   1.000
_cell.length_c   1.000
_cell.angle_alpha   90.00
_cell.angle_beta   90.00
_cell.angle_gamma   90.00
#
_symmetry.space_group_name_H-M   'P 1'
#
loop_
_entity.id
_entity.type
_entity.pdbx_description
1 polymer ?
#
loop_
_entity_poly.entity_id
_entity_poly.type
_entity_poly.pdbx_seq_one_letter_code
_entity_poly.pdbx_strand_id
1 'polypeptide(L)'
;MISVQQAWDEIARVAPSGKIDTVALSDAAGRILAEPILAQRSQPPRDVSAMDGYGVRFEAIAEGQTQFTVIGEVAAGQVFDTAITSTQAVRIFTGAPVSPGVTHVILQEDTERDGDRIQLNQPQDKP
;
A
#
# COMPACT_ATOMS: atom_id res chain seq x y z
N MET A 1 -50.07 10.70 -4.75
CA MET A 1 -49.13 9.68 -4.27
C MET A 1 -47.73 10.31 -4.38
N ILE A 2 -46.94 10.31 -3.34
CA ILE A 2 -45.58 10.83 -3.37
C ILE A 2 -44.58 9.68 -3.67
N SER A 3 -43.43 10.00 -4.25
CA SER A 3 -42.34 9.02 -4.47
C SER A 3 -41.64 8.66 -3.14
N VAL A 4 -40.92 7.54 -3.13
CA VAL A 4 -40.10 7.14 -1.98
C VAL A 4 -39.07 8.22 -1.64
N GLN A 5 -38.43 8.82 -2.66
CA GLN A 5 -37.45 9.90 -2.45
C GLN A 5 -38.10 11.12 -1.78
N GLN A 6 -39.28 11.55 -2.26
CA GLN A 6 -40.03 12.64 -1.65
C GLN A 6 -40.38 12.35 -0.19
N ALA A 7 -40.77 11.09 0.13
CA ALA A 7 -41.02 10.70 1.51
C ALA A 7 -39.75 10.79 2.40
N TRP A 8 -38.61 10.34 1.89
CA TRP A 8 -37.31 10.47 2.60
C TRP A 8 -36.92 11.93 2.83
N ASP A 9 -37.09 12.78 1.82
CA ASP A 9 -36.78 14.22 1.92
C ASP A 9 -37.67 14.90 2.96
N GLU A 10 -38.93 14.57 3.04
CA GLU A 10 -39.86 15.09 4.06
C GLU A 10 -39.51 14.60 5.46
N ILE A 11 -39.16 13.32 5.62
CA ILE A 11 -38.71 12.78 6.93
C ILE A 11 -37.43 13.48 7.39
N ALA A 12 -36.45 13.65 6.48
CA ALA A 12 -35.18 14.31 6.81
C ALA A 12 -35.40 15.77 7.21
N ARG A 13 -36.38 16.47 6.60
CA ARG A 13 -36.71 17.86 6.91
C ARG A 13 -37.33 18.05 8.30
N VAL A 14 -38.11 17.06 8.77
CA VAL A 14 -38.84 17.17 10.05
C VAL A 14 -38.15 16.41 11.18
N ALA A 15 -37.15 15.57 10.87
CA ALA A 15 -36.40 14.83 11.88
C ALA A 15 -35.65 15.82 12.80
N PRO A 16 -35.79 15.70 14.12
CA PRO A 16 -35.05 16.56 15.03
C PRO A 16 -33.54 16.28 14.95
N SER A 17 -32.74 17.31 14.94
CA SER A 17 -31.29 17.18 15.11
C SER A 17 -31.00 16.56 16.48
N GLY A 18 -30.19 15.52 16.52
CA GLY A 18 -29.71 14.90 17.75
C GLY A 18 -28.87 15.87 18.57
N LYS A 19 -28.82 15.66 19.90
CA LYS A 19 -27.86 16.31 20.75
C LYS A 19 -26.46 15.74 20.49
N ILE A 20 -25.45 16.63 20.43
CA ILE A 20 -24.04 16.22 20.38
C ILE A 20 -23.57 16.07 21.83
N ASP A 21 -23.05 14.89 22.15
CA ASP A 21 -22.49 14.57 23.44
C ASP A 21 -21.04 14.06 23.27
N THR A 22 -20.17 14.40 24.21
CA THR A 22 -18.85 13.78 24.34
C THR A 22 -18.96 12.60 25.29
N VAL A 23 -18.59 11.41 24.81
CA VAL A 23 -18.69 10.17 25.58
C VAL A 23 -17.36 9.42 25.58
N ALA A 24 -17.14 8.55 26.56
CA ALA A 24 -16.00 7.65 26.54
C ALA A 24 -16.09 6.70 25.34
N LEU A 25 -14.95 6.25 24.81
CA LEU A 25 -14.91 5.32 23.67
C LEU A 25 -15.67 4.01 23.95
N SER A 26 -15.63 3.51 25.20
CA SER A 26 -16.41 2.35 25.67
C SER A 26 -17.91 2.52 25.47
N ASP A 27 -18.41 3.74 25.53
CA ASP A 27 -19.84 4.08 25.50
C ASP A 27 -20.28 4.59 24.11
N ALA A 28 -19.36 4.56 23.12
CA ALA A 28 -19.63 5.05 21.77
C ALA A 28 -20.37 4.05 20.89
N ALA A 29 -20.44 2.77 21.27
CA ALA A 29 -21.11 1.76 20.47
C ALA A 29 -22.59 2.10 20.25
N GLY A 30 -23.05 2.02 18.98
CA GLY A 30 -24.42 2.36 18.59
C GLY A 30 -24.72 3.86 18.45
N ARG A 31 -23.73 4.74 18.65
CA ARG A 31 -23.84 6.18 18.42
C ARG A 31 -23.37 6.56 17.02
N ILE A 32 -23.80 7.75 16.59
CA ILE A 32 -23.43 8.33 15.29
C ILE A 32 -22.40 9.43 15.54
N LEU A 33 -21.31 9.43 14.79
CA LEU A 33 -20.30 10.48 14.85
C LEU A 33 -20.92 11.84 14.44
N ALA A 34 -20.74 12.86 15.26
CA ALA A 34 -21.19 14.22 14.99
C ALA A 34 -20.24 14.95 14.03
N GLU A 35 -18.98 14.55 13.99
CA GLU A 35 -17.92 15.13 13.15
C GLU A 35 -17.05 14.01 12.53
N PRO A 36 -16.49 14.25 11.34
CA PRO A 36 -15.51 13.32 10.76
C PRO A 36 -14.28 13.17 11.66
N ILE A 37 -13.83 11.94 11.84
CA ILE A 37 -12.55 11.67 12.50
C ILE A 37 -11.47 11.65 11.42
N LEU A 38 -10.50 12.56 11.54
CA LEU A 38 -9.35 12.62 10.63
C LEU A 38 -8.15 11.89 11.22
N ALA A 39 -7.50 11.08 10.37
CA ALA A 39 -6.25 10.45 10.75
C ALA A 39 -5.17 11.52 11.00
N GLN A 40 -4.46 11.43 12.12
CA GLN A 40 -3.39 12.36 12.48
C GLN A 40 -2.02 11.96 11.92
N ARG A 41 -1.92 10.77 11.32
CA ARG A 41 -0.70 10.23 10.70
C ARG A 41 -1.06 9.30 9.54
N SER A 42 -0.14 9.18 8.59
CA SER A 42 -0.24 8.16 7.55
C SER A 42 0.00 6.76 8.12
N GLN A 43 -0.73 5.77 7.59
CA GLN A 43 -0.56 4.37 7.93
C GLN A 43 -0.63 3.54 6.64
N PRO A 44 0.44 2.88 6.25
CA PRO A 44 1.77 2.84 6.90
C PRO A 44 2.50 4.19 6.87
N PRO A 45 3.48 4.44 7.78
CA PRO A 45 4.22 5.70 7.86
C PRO A 45 5.27 5.87 6.76
N ARG A 46 5.54 4.81 6.00
CA ARG A 46 6.44 4.74 4.83
C ARG A 46 5.90 3.72 3.84
N ASP A 47 6.40 3.75 2.62
CA ASP A 47 6.06 2.74 1.62
C ASP A 47 6.54 1.37 2.07
N VAL A 48 5.67 0.37 1.94
CA VAL A 48 5.93 -1.03 2.25
C VAL A 48 5.52 -1.91 1.09
N SER A 49 6.21 -3.04 0.90
CA SER A 49 5.83 -3.99 -0.13
C SER A 49 4.50 -4.67 0.21
N ALA A 50 3.62 -4.74 -0.76
CA ALA A 50 2.38 -5.50 -0.68
C ALA A 50 2.58 -7.00 -1.00
N MET A 51 3.76 -7.38 -1.52
CA MET A 51 4.04 -8.72 -2.05
C MET A 51 5.46 -9.17 -1.72
N ASP A 52 5.67 -10.50 -1.80
CA ASP A 52 6.99 -11.10 -1.75
C ASP A 52 7.60 -11.05 -3.16
N GLY A 53 8.81 -10.53 -3.27
CA GLY A 53 9.42 -10.35 -4.58
C GLY A 53 10.82 -9.75 -4.54
N TYR A 54 11.14 -9.02 -5.61
CA TYR A 54 12.42 -8.34 -5.77
C TYR A 54 12.19 -6.88 -6.12
N GLY A 55 12.65 -5.99 -5.26
CA GLY A 55 12.63 -4.55 -5.48
C GLY A 55 13.71 -4.14 -6.48
N VAL A 56 13.30 -3.47 -7.55
CA VAL A 56 14.16 -3.01 -8.65
C VAL A 56 13.82 -1.58 -9.04
N ARG A 57 14.59 -1.01 -9.95
CA ARG A 57 14.24 0.23 -10.64
C ARG A 57 13.43 -0.11 -11.89
N PHE A 58 12.20 0.38 -11.98
CA PHE A 58 11.33 0.15 -13.14
C PHE A 58 11.93 0.70 -14.44
N GLU A 59 12.62 1.84 -14.36
CA GLU A 59 13.27 2.46 -15.52
C GLU A 59 14.25 1.50 -16.21
N ALA A 60 14.96 0.67 -15.44
CA ALA A 60 15.86 -0.33 -15.99
C ALA A 60 15.11 -1.40 -16.81
N ILE A 61 13.94 -1.84 -16.31
CA ILE A 61 13.08 -2.79 -17.05
C ILE A 61 12.58 -2.14 -18.33
N ALA A 62 12.13 -0.90 -18.28
CA ALA A 62 11.66 -0.16 -19.45
C ALA A 62 12.77 0.04 -20.53
N GLU A 63 14.04 0.07 -20.09
CA GLU A 63 15.22 0.08 -20.97
C GLU A 63 15.64 -1.30 -21.46
N GLY A 64 14.90 -2.36 -21.11
CA GLY A 64 15.14 -3.72 -21.57
C GLY A 64 15.98 -4.60 -20.62
N GLN A 65 16.26 -4.14 -19.41
CA GLN A 65 16.96 -4.95 -18.40
C GLN A 65 16.07 -6.09 -17.92
N THR A 66 16.56 -7.32 -18.03
CA THR A 66 15.83 -8.53 -17.63
C THR A 66 16.56 -9.36 -16.58
N GLN A 67 17.80 -9.00 -16.24
CA GLN A 67 18.61 -9.68 -15.23
C GLN A 67 19.08 -8.68 -14.18
N PHE A 68 19.02 -9.09 -12.91
CA PHE A 68 19.46 -8.24 -11.80
C PHE A 68 20.30 -9.05 -10.81
N THR A 69 21.24 -8.37 -10.15
CA THR A 69 22.01 -8.94 -9.05
C THR A 69 21.34 -8.60 -7.72
N VAL A 70 21.00 -9.61 -6.94
CA VAL A 70 20.41 -9.44 -5.61
C VAL A 70 21.52 -9.07 -4.62
N ILE A 71 21.46 -7.85 -4.09
CA ILE A 71 22.49 -7.29 -3.20
C ILE A 71 22.13 -7.35 -1.73
N GLY A 72 20.94 -7.79 -1.39
CA GLY A 72 20.46 -7.90 -0.01
C GLY A 72 19.02 -8.38 0.07
N GLU A 73 18.56 -8.46 1.31
CA GLU A 73 17.21 -8.92 1.65
C GLU A 73 16.64 -8.03 2.75
N VAL A 74 15.34 -7.76 2.70
CA VAL A 74 14.62 -7.00 3.71
C VAL A 74 13.29 -7.65 4.04
N ALA A 75 13.11 -8.02 5.31
CA ALA A 75 11.87 -8.54 5.86
C ALA A 75 11.09 -7.45 6.61
N ALA A 76 9.82 -7.75 6.95
CA ALA A 76 9.01 -6.85 7.76
C ALA A 76 9.74 -6.49 9.07
N GLY A 77 9.78 -5.19 9.39
CA GLY A 77 10.48 -4.68 10.57
C GLY A 77 11.99 -4.48 10.42
N GLN A 78 12.57 -4.88 9.29
CA GLN A 78 13.97 -4.61 8.94
C GLN A 78 14.07 -3.41 8.00
N VAL A 79 15.27 -2.86 7.85
CA VAL A 79 15.56 -1.75 6.94
C VAL A 79 16.78 -2.11 6.11
N PHE A 80 16.73 -1.83 4.81
CA PHE A 80 17.87 -1.91 3.91
C PHE A 80 18.09 -0.53 3.30
N ASP A 81 19.05 0.21 3.84
CA ASP A 81 19.26 1.63 3.51
C ASP A 81 20.18 1.86 2.30
N THR A 82 20.72 0.78 1.70
CA THR A 82 21.57 0.90 0.52
C THR A 82 20.69 1.17 -0.71
N ALA A 83 20.97 2.27 -1.42
CA ALA A 83 20.30 2.56 -2.68
C ALA A 83 20.73 1.57 -3.76
N ILE A 84 19.75 1.04 -4.51
CA ILE A 84 20.00 0.13 -5.62
C ILE A 84 20.32 0.88 -6.92
N THR A 85 21.15 0.27 -7.77
CA THR A 85 21.43 0.73 -9.14
C THR A 85 20.47 0.07 -10.15
N SER A 86 20.58 0.43 -11.43
CA SER A 86 19.76 -0.12 -12.52
C SER A 86 19.96 -1.62 -12.78
N THR A 87 21.07 -2.20 -12.30
CA THR A 87 21.37 -3.64 -12.48
C THR A 87 21.22 -4.45 -11.20
N GLN A 88 20.75 -3.82 -10.13
CA GLN A 88 20.65 -4.42 -8.81
C GLN A 88 19.19 -4.62 -8.39
N ALA A 89 18.97 -5.63 -7.55
CA ALA A 89 17.71 -5.91 -6.89
C ALA A 89 17.92 -6.12 -5.39
N VAL A 90 16.88 -5.92 -4.62
CA VAL A 90 16.82 -6.33 -3.21
C VAL A 90 15.67 -7.32 -3.04
N ARG A 91 15.91 -8.44 -2.38
CA ARG A 91 14.83 -9.36 -1.99
C ARG A 91 13.93 -8.65 -0.97
N ILE A 92 12.65 -8.57 -1.22
CA ILE A 92 11.69 -7.88 -0.36
C ILE A 92 10.51 -8.79 -0.02
N PHE A 93 10.06 -8.75 1.23
CA PHE A 93 8.90 -9.48 1.70
C PHE A 93 7.73 -8.56 2.00
N THR A 94 6.54 -9.12 1.98
CA THR A 94 5.29 -8.40 2.31
C THR A 94 5.42 -7.69 3.66
N GLY A 95 5.06 -6.40 3.69
CA GLY A 95 5.18 -5.55 4.87
C GLY A 95 6.57 -5.00 5.14
N ALA A 96 7.59 -5.38 4.36
CA ALA A 96 8.92 -4.81 4.46
C ALA A 96 8.95 -3.38 3.88
N PRO A 97 9.71 -2.46 4.50
CA PRO A 97 9.92 -1.12 3.96
C PRO A 97 10.59 -1.17 2.58
N VAL A 98 10.11 -0.34 1.66
CA VAL A 98 10.73 -0.18 0.34
C VAL A 98 12.09 0.50 0.48
N SER A 99 13.12 -0.14 -0.09
CA SER A 99 14.50 0.35 -0.03
C SER A 99 14.73 1.55 -0.97
N PRO A 100 15.72 2.42 -0.68
CA PRO A 100 16.03 3.56 -1.54
C PRO A 100 16.34 3.13 -2.99
N GLY A 101 15.71 3.83 -3.95
CA GLY A 101 15.87 3.55 -5.37
C GLY A 101 15.00 2.44 -5.93
N VAL A 102 14.27 1.71 -5.10
CA VAL A 102 13.24 0.76 -5.56
C VAL A 102 12.01 1.55 -6.00
N THR A 103 11.59 1.35 -7.24
CA THR A 103 10.37 1.94 -7.81
C THR A 103 9.36 0.90 -8.29
N HIS A 104 9.76 -0.40 -8.24
CA HIS A 104 8.91 -1.51 -8.63
C HIS A 104 9.27 -2.78 -7.86
N VAL A 105 8.29 -3.62 -7.56
CA VAL A 105 8.49 -4.93 -6.96
C VAL A 105 8.01 -6.00 -7.95
N ILE A 106 8.95 -6.81 -8.45
CA ILE A 106 8.66 -7.96 -9.30
C ILE A 106 8.29 -9.12 -8.38
N LEU A 107 7.17 -9.79 -8.67
CA LEU A 107 6.77 -10.99 -7.93
C LEU A 107 7.85 -12.09 -8.03
N GLN A 108 8.04 -12.82 -6.95
CA GLN A 108 9.01 -13.93 -6.97
C GLN A 108 8.65 -15.00 -8.02
N GLU A 109 7.35 -15.20 -8.27
CA GLU A 109 6.82 -16.16 -9.25
C GLU A 109 7.15 -15.77 -10.69
N ASP A 110 7.38 -14.48 -10.94
CA ASP A 110 7.74 -13.93 -12.25
C ASP A 110 9.25 -13.90 -12.49
N THR A 111 10.02 -14.55 -11.61
CA THR A 111 11.48 -14.58 -11.70
C THR A 111 12.03 -16.00 -11.54
N GLU A 112 13.17 -16.27 -12.19
CA GLU A 112 14.05 -17.38 -11.88
C GLU A 112 15.28 -16.88 -11.16
N ARG A 113 15.64 -17.52 -10.04
CA ARG A 113 16.82 -17.17 -9.26
C ARG A 113 17.91 -18.24 -9.39
N ASP A 114 19.11 -17.76 -9.70
CA ASP A 114 20.34 -18.58 -9.68
C ASP A 114 21.40 -17.84 -8.83
N GLY A 115 21.64 -18.37 -7.62
CA GLY A 115 22.54 -17.74 -6.65
C GLY A 115 22.11 -16.32 -6.30
N ASP A 116 22.98 -15.35 -6.63
CA ASP A 116 22.73 -13.92 -6.41
C ASP A 116 22.10 -13.23 -7.63
N ARG A 117 21.67 -13.96 -8.65
CA ARG A 117 21.05 -13.40 -9.85
C ARG A 117 19.60 -13.79 -9.95
N ILE A 118 18.81 -12.87 -10.46
CA ILE A 118 17.43 -13.13 -10.90
C ILE A 118 17.29 -12.79 -12.38
N GLN A 119 16.46 -13.59 -13.05
CA GLN A 119 16.04 -13.39 -14.44
C GLN A 119 14.52 -13.24 -14.46
N LEU A 120 14.02 -12.26 -15.19
CA LEU A 120 12.58 -12.10 -15.43
C LEU A 120 12.08 -13.18 -16.39
N ASN A 121 10.97 -13.84 -16.01
CA ASN A 121 10.31 -14.86 -16.84
C ASN A 121 9.36 -14.23 -17.88
N GLN A 122 8.90 -13.01 -17.63
CA GLN A 122 7.97 -12.30 -18.49
C GLN A 122 8.17 -10.78 -18.42
N PRO A 123 7.75 -10.04 -19.47
CA PRO A 123 7.79 -8.58 -19.44
C PRO A 123 6.96 -8.00 -18.31
N GLN A 124 7.44 -6.90 -17.74
CA GLN A 124 6.70 -6.12 -16.75
C GLN A 124 6.21 -4.85 -17.45
N ASP A 125 4.90 -4.71 -17.62
CA ASP A 125 4.33 -3.65 -18.45
C ASP A 125 4.04 -2.35 -17.69
N LYS A 126 4.06 -2.38 -16.34
CA LYS A 126 3.73 -1.22 -15.48
C LYS A 126 4.51 -1.26 -14.16
N PRO A 127 4.85 -0.07 -13.61
CA PRO A 127 5.40 0.05 -12.27
C PRO A 127 4.37 -0.25 -11.19
#